data_0f0c4fc72f5c562464dd9b504761e104
#
_entry.id   0f0c4fc72f5c562464dd9b504761e104
#
_cell.length_a   1.000
_cell.length_b   1.000
_cell.length_c   1.000
_cell.angle_alpha   90.00
_cell.angle_beta   90.00
_cell.angle_gamma   90.00
#
_symmetry.space_group_name_H-M   'P 1'
#
loop_
_entity.id
_entity.type
_entity.pdbx_description
1 polymer ?
#
loop_
_entity_poly.entity_id
_entity_poly.type
_entity_poly.pdbx_seq_one_letter_code
_entity_poly.pdbx_strand_id
1 'polypeptide(L)'
;MKYLGIDFGSKKVGFAQSDDEGRMAYPLMISPNDASLLKDTLELIREMKFSLIVIGESVDGKGKPNAIAKEARKFGAEIENGIDVKVAFEKEWYSTVEARKQPGNEGNRNVDDQAAAIVLQRYLDKVNGPTAYEESADEDDGEEEEVAESW
;
A
#
# COMPACT_ATOMS: atom_id res chain seq x y z
N MET A 1 6.13 1.25 -15.38
CA MET A 1 6.32 0.28 -14.31
C MET A 1 5.00 0.05 -13.59
N LYS A 2 4.62 -1.18 -13.44
CA LYS A 2 3.32 -1.54 -12.90
C LYS A 2 3.45 -2.04 -11.47
N TYR A 3 2.62 -1.52 -10.58
CA TYR A 3 2.72 -1.80 -9.14
C TYR A 3 1.51 -2.57 -8.67
N LEU A 4 1.71 -3.45 -7.71
CA LEU A 4 0.63 -4.13 -6.99
C LEU A 4 0.57 -3.59 -5.58
N GLY A 5 -0.62 -3.18 -5.15
CA GLY A 5 -0.83 -2.74 -3.78
C GLY A 5 -1.56 -3.81 -2.99
N ILE A 6 -1.19 -3.99 -1.74
CA ILE A 6 -1.78 -5.02 -0.88
C ILE A 6 -2.16 -4.41 0.45
N ASP A 7 -3.40 -4.58 0.85
CA ASP A 7 -3.87 -4.24 2.19
C ASP A 7 -4.12 -5.55 2.92
N PHE A 8 -3.18 -5.91 3.80
CA PHE A 8 -3.16 -7.22 4.42
C PHE A 8 -4.02 -7.24 5.68
N GLY A 9 -5.02 -8.09 5.70
CA GLY A 9 -5.88 -8.25 6.88
C GLY A 9 -5.84 -9.67 7.39
N SER A 10 -6.38 -9.88 8.58
CA SER A 10 -6.33 -11.21 9.20
C SER A 10 -7.23 -12.21 8.48
N LYS A 11 -8.34 -11.77 7.95
CA LYS A 11 -9.29 -12.67 7.28
C LYS A 11 -9.35 -12.45 5.79
N LYS A 12 -9.08 -11.25 5.33
CA LYS A 12 -9.15 -10.91 3.92
C LYS A 12 -7.98 -10.03 3.56
N VAL A 13 -7.60 -10.07 2.30
CA VAL A 13 -6.51 -9.26 1.78
C VAL A 13 -7.02 -8.55 0.55
N GLY A 14 -6.87 -7.23 0.52
CA GLY A 14 -7.28 -6.43 -0.61
C GLY A 14 -6.11 -6.17 -1.53
N PHE A 15 -6.39 -6.13 -2.83
CA PHE A 15 -5.38 -5.90 -3.85
C PHE A 15 -5.78 -4.72 -4.73
N ALA A 16 -4.79 -3.96 -5.15
CA ALA A 16 -4.96 -2.88 -6.08
C ALA A 16 -3.83 -2.92 -7.09
N GLN A 17 -4.02 -2.29 -8.22
CA GLN A 17 -2.99 -2.24 -9.25
C GLN A 17 -2.82 -0.82 -9.74
N SER A 18 -1.64 -0.51 -10.22
CA SER A 18 -1.42 0.78 -10.85
C SER A 18 -1.64 0.67 -12.34
N ASP A 19 -1.72 1.83 -13.00
CA ASP A 19 -1.63 1.83 -14.45
C ASP A 19 -0.20 1.48 -14.86
N ASP A 20 0.03 1.39 -16.15
CA ASP A 20 1.34 0.99 -16.66
C ASP A 20 2.42 2.02 -16.36
N GLU A 21 2.03 3.23 -16.11
CA GLU A 21 2.99 4.29 -15.81
C GLU A 21 3.28 4.42 -14.32
N GLY A 22 2.52 3.72 -13.49
CA GLY A 22 2.76 3.79 -12.06
C GLY A 22 2.33 5.08 -11.42
N ARG A 23 1.27 5.70 -11.91
CA ARG A 23 0.82 6.98 -11.39
C ARG A 23 -0.51 6.90 -10.66
N MET A 24 -1.41 6.05 -11.14
CA MET A 24 -2.76 5.96 -10.57
C MET A 24 -3.01 4.54 -10.09
N ALA A 25 -3.66 4.42 -8.94
CA ALA A 25 -4.00 3.14 -8.35
C ALA A 25 -5.48 2.86 -8.54
N TYR A 26 -5.80 1.60 -8.83
CA TYR A 26 -7.16 1.14 -9.04
C TYR A 26 -7.41 -0.11 -8.23
N PRO A 27 -8.62 -0.26 -7.65
CA PRO A 27 -8.94 -1.51 -6.96
C PRO A 27 -8.88 -2.70 -7.91
N LEU A 28 -8.45 -3.84 -7.40
CA LEU A 28 -8.32 -5.05 -8.22
C LEU A 28 -9.23 -6.16 -7.71
N MET A 29 -9.02 -6.62 -6.47
CA MET A 29 -9.83 -7.71 -5.95
C MET A 29 -9.60 -7.87 -4.46
N ILE A 30 -10.42 -8.71 -3.83
CA ILE A 30 -10.27 -9.11 -2.45
C ILE A 30 -10.18 -10.62 -2.42
N SER A 31 -9.25 -11.14 -1.64
CA SER A 31 -9.07 -12.58 -1.49
C SER A 31 -9.14 -12.98 -0.04
N PRO A 32 -9.56 -14.21 0.26
CA PRO A 32 -9.46 -14.69 1.64
C PRO A 32 -7.99 -14.83 2.05
N ASN A 33 -7.73 -14.61 3.32
CA ASN A 33 -6.39 -14.85 3.85
C ASN A 33 -6.32 -16.29 4.33
N ASP A 34 -6.04 -17.19 3.43
CA ASP A 34 -6.01 -18.62 3.71
C ASP A 34 -4.71 -19.22 3.18
N ALA A 35 -4.62 -20.52 3.22
CA ALA A 35 -3.38 -21.20 2.86
C ALA A 35 -2.98 -21.01 1.41
N SER A 36 -3.90 -20.66 0.54
CA SER A 36 -3.57 -20.49 -0.87
C SER A 36 -3.17 -19.05 -1.22
N LEU A 37 -3.22 -18.14 -0.25
CA LEU A 37 -3.00 -16.72 -0.54
C LEU A 37 -1.65 -16.46 -1.17
N LEU A 38 -0.59 -17.02 -0.61
CA LEU A 38 0.75 -16.78 -1.12
C LEU A 38 0.90 -17.29 -2.55
N LYS A 39 0.44 -18.52 -2.78
CA LYS A 39 0.53 -19.10 -4.12
C LYS A 39 -0.24 -18.26 -5.12
N ASP A 40 -1.46 -17.89 -4.77
CA ASP A 40 -2.30 -17.10 -5.68
C ASP A 40 -1.69 -15.73 -5.95
N THR A 41 -1.09 -15.14 -4.92
CA THR A 41 -0.45 -13.83 -5.09
C THR A 41 0.76 -13.93 -6.01
N LEU A 42 1.57 -14.97 -5.85
CA LEU A 42 2.73 -15.16 -6.72
C LEU A 42 2.30 -15.35 -8.17
N GLU A 43 1.23 -16.10 -8.38
CA GLU A 43 0.71 -16.29 -9.73
C GLU A 43 0.22 -14.98 -10.32
N LEU A 44 -0.47 -14.19 -9.52
CA LEU A 44 -0.96 -12.90 -9.98
C LEU A 44 0.20 -11.99 -10.38
N ILE A 45 1.25 -11.97 -9.57
CA ILE A 45 2.41 -11.14 -9.87
C ILE A 45 3.05 -11.55 -11.19
N ARG A 46 3.18 -12.85 -11.40
CA ARG A 46 3.77 -13.34 -12.66
C ARG A 46 2.90 -13.00 -13.85
N GLU A 47 1.62 -13.26 -13.74
CA GLU A 47 0.71 -13.09 -14.88
C GLU A 47 0.58 -11.64 -15.27
N MET A 48 0.46 -10.77 -14.31
CA MET A 48 0.27 -9.35 -14.59
C MET A 48 1.58 -8.58 -14.67
N LYS A 49 2.69 -9.24 -14.39
CA LYS A 49 4.03 -8.68 -14.55
C LYS A 49 4.24 -7.42 -13.72
N PHE A 50 3.83 -7.49 -12.46
CA PHE A 50 4.09 -6.39 -11.56
C PHE A 50 5.59 -6.28 -11.29
N SER A 51 6.07 -5.05 -11.25
CA SER A 51 7.49 -4.78 -11.04
C SER A 51 7.83 -4.54 -9.58
N LEU A 52 6.88 -4.09 -8.80
CA LEU A 52 7.10 -3.77 -7.40
C LEU A 52 5.80 -3.97 -6.64
N ILE A 53 5.92 -4.48 -5.42
CA ILE A 53 4.78 -4.77 -4.57
C ILE A 53 4.79 -3.79 -3.40
N VAL A 54 3.67 -3.15 -3.14
CA VAL A 54 3.54 -2.22 -2.02
C VAL A 54 2.55 -2.81 -1.03
N ILE A 55 3.00 -3.04 0.20
CA ILE A 55 2.14 -3.60 1.23
C ILE A 55 1.91 -2.55 2.30
N GLY A 56 0.65 -2.34 2.67
CA GLY A 56 0.32 -1.44 3.74
C GLY A 56 0.77 -2.00 5.08
N GLU A 57 1.46 -1.19 5.84
CA GLU A 57 1.92 -1.58 7.17
C GLU A 57 1.10 -0.82 8.20
N SER A 58 0.23 -1.55 8.88
CA SER A 58 -0.65 -0.94 9.89
C SER A 58 0.16 -0.55 11.12
N VAL A 59 0.03 0.69 11.55
CA VAL A 59 0.73 1.17 12.73
C VAL A 59 -0.28 1.81 13.68
N ASP A 60 0.04 1.81 14.98
CA ASP A 60 -0.83 2.42 15.96
C ASP A 60 -0.58 3.93 16.01
N GLY A 61 -1.25 4.61 16.94
CA GLY A 61 -1.13 6.05 17.05
C GLY A 61 0.26 6.54 17.38
N LYS A 62 1.13 5.65 17.85
CA LYS A 62 2.51 5.98 18.16
C LYS A 62 3.47 5.54 17.07
N GLY A 63 2.95 5.04 15.98
CA GLY A 63 3.78 4.61 14.88
C GLY A 63 4.36 3.23 15.02
N LYS A 64 3.90 2.44 15.98
CA LYS A 64 4.41 1.09 16.17
C LYS A 64 3.59 0.09 15.39
N PRO A 65 4.25 -0.89 14.76
CA PRO A 65 3.51 -1.94 14.04
C PRO A 65 2.67 -2.77 15.01
N ASN A 66 1.47 -3.14 14.59
CA ASN A 66 0.64 -4.04 15.35
C ASN A 66 0.87 -5.49 14.88
N ALA A 67 0.07 -6.42 15.42
CA ALA A 67 0.27 -7.83 15.08
C ALA A 67 0.08 -8.10 13.60
N ILE A 68 -0.89 -7.43 12.99
CA ILE A 68 -1.16 -7.60 11.57
C ILE A 68 0.01 -7.10 10.73
N ALA A 69 0.69 -6.04 11.18
CA ALA A 69 1.84 -5.53 10.45
C ALA A 69 2.97 -6.55 10.42
N LYS A 70 3.15 -7.28 11.50
CA LYS A 70 4.18 -8.32 11.52
C LYS A 70 3.86 -9.42 10.52
N GLU A 71 2.60 -9.82 10.42
CA GLU A 71 2.21 -10.83 9.44
C GLU A 71 2.35 -10.30 8.03
N ALA A 72 2.05 -9.04 7.82
CA ALA A 72 2.20 -8.43 6.50
C ALA A 72 3.67 -8.42 6.09
N ARG A 73 4.57 -8.14 7.02
CA ARG A 73 6.00 -8.16 6.71
C ARG A 73 6.48 -9.56 6.39
N LYS A 74 5.98 -10.56 7.10
CA LYS A 74 6.31 -11.94 6.79
C LYS A 74 5.82 -12.30 5.39
N PHE A 75 4.61 -11.89 5.07
CA PHE A 75 4.05 -12.14 3.75
C PHE A 75 4.89 -11.50 2.65
N GLY A 76 5.35 -10.27 2.89
CA GLY A 76 6.22 -9.60 1.95
C GLY A 76 7.52 -10.34 1.74
N ALA A 77 8.12 -10.85 2.82
CA ALA A 77 9.35 -11.62 2.72
C ALA A 77 9.12 -12.90 1.92
N GLU A 78 7.96 -13.54 2.13
CA GLU A 78 7.64 -14.75 1.38
C GLU A 78 7.46 -14.46 -0.10
N ILE A 79 6.89 -13.31 -0.44
CA ILE A 79 6.78 -12.92 -1.84
C ILE A 79 8.18 -12.74 -2.45
N GLU A 80 9.05 -12.03 -1.76
CA GLU A 80 10.40 -11.80 -2.29
C GLU A 80 11.19 -13.09 -2.44
N ASN A 81 10.93 -14.05 -1.56
CA ASN A 81 11.59 -15.34 -1.69
C ASN A 81 11.02 -16.18 -2.81
N GLY A 82 9.78 -15.95 -3.17
CA GLY A 82 9.11 -16.79 -4.17
C GLY A 82 9.22 -16.29 -5.60
N ILE A 83 9.53 -15.02 -5.77
CA ILE A 83 9.62 -14.44 -7.09
C ILE A 83 10.57 -13.25 -7.04
N ASP A 84 11.14 -12.91 -8.18
CA ASP A 84 12.13 -11.83 -8.25
C ASP A 84 11.44 -10.48 -8.38
N VAL A 85 10.93 -9.98 -7.26
CA VAL A 85 10.33 -8.64 -7.20
C VAL A 85 10.73 -8.00 -5.89
N LYS A 86 10.61 -6.70 -5.82
CA LYS A 86 10.84 -5.96 -4.60
C LYS A 86 9.54 -5.69 -3.90
N VAL A 87 9.57 -5.72 -2.56
CA VAL A 87 8.42 -5.37 -1.73
C VAL A 87 8.77 -4.13 -0.94
N ALA A 88 7.89 -3.14 -1.01
CA ALA A 88 8.01 -1.91 -0.23
C ALA A 88 6.83 -1.85 0.73
N PHE A 89 7.02 -1.18 1.84
CA PHE A 89 5.96 -1.03 2.84
C PHE A 89 5.57 0.41 2.95
N GLU A 90 4.25 0.64 2.97
CA GLU A 90 3.70 1.97 3.13
C GLU A 90 2.97 2.03 4.46
N LYS A 91 3.34 2.94 5.33
CA LYS A 91 2.71 3.04 6.64
C LYS A 91 1.26 3.45 6.50
N GLU A 92 0.43 2.77 7.26
CA GLU A 92 -1.00 2.99 7.23
C GLU A 92 -1.43 3.27 8.65
N TRP A 93 -1.66 4.55 8.94
CA TRP A 93 -2.03 4.96 10.30
C TRP A 93 -3.46 4.54 10.58
N TYR A 94 -3.61 3.69 11.56
CA TYR A 94 -4.91 3.18 11.94
C TYR A 94 -5.31 3.85 13.25
N SER A 95 -6.32 4.69 13.19
CA SER A 95 -6.78 5.45 14.35
C SER A 95 -7.88 4.69 15.07
N THR A 96 -7.71 4.50 16.37
CA THR A 96 -8.76 3.90 17.18
C THR A 96 -10.04 4.72 17.10
N VAL A 97 -9.90 6.03 17.01
CA VAL A 97 -11.07 6.90 16.91
C VAL A 97 -11.82 6.61 15.62
N GLU A 98 -11.09 6.46 14.53
CA GLU A 98 -11.74 6.15 13.26
C GLU A 98 -12.40 4.79 13.28
N ALA A 99 -11.76 3.83 13.93
CA ALA A 99 -12.35 2.51 14.04
C ALA A 99 -13.67 2.55 14.78
N ARG A 100 -13.76 3.37 15.81
CA ARG A 100 -14.99 3.47 16.57
C ARG A 100 -16.09 4.21 15.85
N LYS A 101 -15.75 5.02 14.87
CA LYS A 101 -16.75 5.75 14.12
C LYS A 101 -17.55 4.84 13.19
N GLN A 102 -17.14 3.63 13.04
CA GLN A 102 -17.79 2.71 12.12
C GLN A 102 -18.44 1.59 12.90
N PRO A 103 -19.72 1.73 13.21
CA PRO A 103 -20.40 0.69 13.97
C PRO A 103 -20.31 -0.62 13.24
N GLY A 104 -20.07 -1.68 14.00
CA GLY A 104 -19.90 -3.00 13.42
C GLY A 104 -18.46 -3.32 13.08
N ASN A 105 -17.59 -2.33 13.13
CA ASN A 105 -16.18 -2.55 12.86
C ASN A 105 -15.32 -2.43 14.09
N GLU A 106 -15.93 -2.31 15.23
CA GLU A 106 -15.17 -2.21 16.47
C GLU A 106 -14.33 -3.48 16.62
N GLY A 107 -13.05 -3.28 16.74
CA GLY A 107 -12.15 -4.41 16.89
C GLY A 107 -11.86 -5.16 15.61
N ASN A 108 -12.49 -4.80 14.52
CA ASN A 108 -12.25 -5.42 13.23
C ASN A 108 -12.10 -4.35 12.18
N ARG A 109 -11.01 -4.43 11.47
CA ARG A 109 -10.79 -3.53 10.36
C ARG A 109 -11.31 -4.18 9.10
N ASN A 110 -12.17 -3.47 8.39
CA ASN A 110 -12.67 -3.97 7.12
C ASN A 110 -11.61 -3.78 6.05
N VAL A 111 -11.21 -4.87 5.46
CA VAL A 111 -10.28 -4.84 4.33
C VAL A 111 -11.09 -4.88 3.05
N ASP A 112 -10.81 -3.96 2.14
CA ASP A 112 -11.44 -3.99 0.84
C ASP A 112 -10.41 -3.54 -0.20
N ASP A 113 -10.81 -3.63 -1.46
CA ASP A 113 -9.87 -3.29 -2.53
C ASP A 113 -9.63 -1.79 -2.63
N GLN A 114 -10.55 -0.98 -2.12
CA GLN A 114 -10.33 0.46 -2.09
C GLN A 114 -9.25 0.83 -1.10
N ALA A 115 -9.19 0.14 0.04
CA ALA A 115 -8.14 0.38 1.00
C ALA A 115 -6.78 0.09 0.40
N ALA A 116 -6.68 -0.98 -0.38
CA ALA A 116 -5.43 -1.29 -1.06
C ALA A 116 -5.06 -0.22 -2.08
N ALA A 117 -6.06 0.32 -2.76
CA ALA A 117 -5.80 1.39 -3.73
C ALA A 117 -5.30 2.65 -3.03
N ILE A 118 -5.84 2.95 -1.85
CA ILE A 118 -5.38 4.11 -1.09
C ILE A 118 -3.92 3.93 -0.67
N VAL A 119 -3.59 2.75 -0.17
CA VAL A 119 -2.21 2.45 0.23
C VAL A 119 -1.28 2.61 -0.98
N LEU A 120 -1.66 2.02 -2.10
CA LEU A 120 -0.83 2.09 -3.29
C LEU A 120 -0.69 3.52 -3.78
N GLN A 121 -1.78 4.29 -3.78
CA GLN A 121 -1.73 5.66 -4.26
C GLN A 121 -0.81 6.52 -3.42
N ARG A 122 -0.82 6.32 -2.10
CA ARG A 122 0.10 7.05 -1.24
C ARG A 122 1.54 6.79 -1.62
N TYR A 123 1.86 5.54 -1.88
CA TYR A 123 3.21 5.18 -2.27
C TYR A 123 3.56 5.81 -3.62
N LEU A 124 2.65 5.73 -4.57
CA LEU A 124 2.90 6.30 -5.89
C LEU A 124 3.10 7.80 -5.83
N ASP A 125 2.33 8.48 -4.99
CA ASP A 125 2.49 9.93 -4.85
C ASP A 125 3.85 10.29 -4.30
N LYS A 126 4.37 9.46 -3.40
CA LYS A 126 5.68 9.71 -2.82
C LYS A 126 6.80 9.52 -3.85
N VAL A 127 6.72 8.42 -4.61
CA VAL A 127 7.82 8.12 -5.52
C VAL A 127 7.78 8.95 -6.78
N ASN A 128 6.59 9.41 -7.16
CA ASN A 128 6.47 10.26 -8.35
C ASN A 128 6.64 11.74 -8.03
N GLY A 129 6.63 12.07 -6.74
CA GLY A 129 6.68 13.46 -6.36
C GLY A 129 5.34 14.15 -6.53
N PRO A 130 5.29 15.45 -6.30
CA PRO A 130 4.04 16.18 -6.43
C PRO A 130 3.51 16.13 -7.85
N THR A 131 2.19 16.21 -7.98
CA THR A 131 1.60 16.33 -9.30
C THR A 131 2.00 17.66 -9.91
N ALA A 132 1.79 17.81 -11.22
CA ALA A 132 2.11 19.06 -11.86
C ALA A 132 1.38 20.24 -11.20
N TYR A 133 0.14 20.00 -10.78
CA TYR A 133 -0.61 21.03 -10.10
C TYR A 133 0.03 21.40 -8.77
N GLU A 134 0.44 20.40 -8.02
CA GLU A 134 1.06 20.63 -6.72
C GLU A 134 2.41 21.28 -6.88
N GLU A 135 3.13 20.92 -7.91
CA GLU A 135 4.41 21.55 -8.17
C GLU A 135 4.26 23.02 -8.46
N SER A 136 3.24 23.40 -9.21
CA SER A 136 3.01 24.79 -9.49
C SER A 136 2.74 25.57 -8.21
N ALA A 137 1.98 24.98 -7.31
CA ALA A 137 1.69 25.64 -6.05
C ALA A 137 2.96 25.79 -5.21
N ASP A 138 3.81 24.79 -5.27
CA ASP A 138 5.02 24.80 -4.47
C ASP A 138 6.05 25.77 -4.96
N GLU A 139 5.99 26.14 -6.21
CA GLU A 139 6.96 27.08 -6.74
C GLU A 139 6.93 28.42 -6.04
N ASP A 140 5.84 28.73 -5.44
CA ASP A 140 5.77 29.96 -4.69
C ASP A 140 6.73 29.99 -3.54
N ASP A 141 7.22 28.87 -3.15
CA ASP A 141 8.15 28.81 -2.07
C ASP A 141 9.54 29.15 -2.49
N GLY A 142 9.77 29.32 -3.64
CA GLY A 142 11.10 29.57 -4.07
C GLY A 142 12.10 28.54 -3.74
N GLU A 143 11.72 28.51 -3.39
CA GLU A 143 12.44 27.86 -3.31
C GLU A 143 13.04 27.37 -3.36
N GLU A 144 13.06 27.51 -3.36
CA GLU A 144 13.59 26.80 -3.39
C GLU A 144 14.31 26.42 -3.37
N GLU A 145 14.41 26.52 -3.30
CA GLU A 145 15.08 25.91 -3.28
C GLU A 145 15.66 25.40 -3.07
N GLU A 146 15.75 25.52 -2.83
CA GLU A 146 16.24 24.82 -2.61
C GLU A 146 16.28 24.10 -2.43
N VAL A 147 15.99 24.30 -2.25
CA VAL A 147 15.86 23.43 -2.02
C VAL A 147 16.06 22.56 -2.31
N ALA A 148 16.09 22.36 -2.44
CA ALA A 148 16.27 21.55 -2.75
C ALA A 148 16.66 20.84 -2.41
N GLU A 149 16.78 20.67 -2.22
CA GLU A 149 17.17 19.92 -1.74
C GLU A 149 16.73 19.24 -1.05
N SER A 150 16.48 19.57 -0.74
CA SER A 150 16.12 18.73 0.16
C SER A 150 14.80 18.22 0.05
N TRP A 151 14.33 17.89 -0.61
CA TRP A 151 13.14 17.32 -0.74
C TRP A 151 12.84 16.00 -0.97
#